data_fc0a8aa2595190c61e1563b325a2b8e4
#
_entry.id   fc0a8aa2595190c61e1563b325a2b8e4
#
_cell.length_a   1.000
_cell.length_b   1.000
_cell.length_c   1.000
_cell.angle_alpha   90.00
_cell.angle_beta   90.00
_cell.angle_gamma   90.00
#
_symmetry.space_group_name_H-M   'P 1'
#
loop_
_entity.id
_entity.type
_entity.pdbx_description
1 polymer ?
#
loop_
_entity_poly.entity_id
_entity_poly.type
_entity_poly.pdbx_seq_one_letter_code
_entity_poly.pdbx_strand_id
1 'polypeptide(L)'
;MTTEMVATPAGDARITWHHAPGAHALLAASHGAGGGIEARDLRALAGALPGLGVSVALVEQPWRVAGKKIAPAPSTLDTGWRAVWPALEKAGLPIVAGGRSAGARVACRTATELGAKAVLALSFPLHPPGKPERSRAEELLATGVPTLVVQGGRDPFGRPEEFPELPAAMELVEVPYGDHVFGLPKSADIDEPAALALITGAVTDWLPRALG
;
A
#
# COMPACT_ATOMS: atom_id res chain seq x y z
N MET A 1 12.45 -15.77 -2.49
CA MET A 1 11.12 -15.39 -3.04
C MET A 1 10.34 -16.67 -3.31
N THR A 2 9.13 -16.78 -2.78
CA THR A 2 8.19 -17.91 -2.95
C THR A 2 6.81 -17.39 -3.30
N THR A 3 5.95 -18.26 -3.86
CA THR A 3 4.59 -17.87 -4.25
C THR A 3 3.58 -18.84 -3.64
N GLU A 4 2.47 -18.32 -3.15
CA GLU A 4 1.38 -19.07 -2.54
C GLU A 4 0.04 -18.65 -3.18
N MET A 5 -0.80 -19.62 -3.52
CA MET A 5 -2.16 -19.36 -3.97
C MET A 5 -3.12 -19.50 -2.81
N VAL A 6 -4.05 -18.56 -2.68
CA VAL A 6 -5.04 -18.52 -1.61
C VAL A 6 -6.44 -18.45 -2.23
N ALA A 7 -7.25 -19.50 -2.00
CA ALA A 7 -8.64 -19.50 -2.42
C ALA A 7 -9.44 -18.48 -1.59
N THR A 8 -10.23 -17.64 -2.28
CA THR A 8 -11.09 -16.63 -1.64
C THR A 8 -12.50 -16.68 -2.22
N PRO A 9 -13.51 -16.14 -1.54
CA PRO A 9 -14.86 -16.03 -2.11
C PRO A 9 -14.93 -15.20 -3.40
N ALA A 10 -13.92 -14.38 -3.66
CA ALA A 10 -13.81 -13.54 -4.86
C ALA A 10 -12.99 -14.19 -6.00
N GLY A 11 -12.52 -15.43 -5.81
CA GLY A 11 -11.60 -16.16 -6.68
C GLY A 11 -10.22 -16.34 -6.02
N ASP A 12 -9.28 -16.95 -6.73
CA ASP A 12 -7.94 -17.20 -6.19
C ASP A 12 -7.11 -15.91 -6.16
N ALA A 13 -6.53 -15.60 -5.00
CA ALA A 13 -5.50 -14.60 -4.82
C ALA A 13 -4.11 -15.23 -4.87
N ARG A 14 -3.08 -14.43 -5.11
CA ARG A 14 -1.69 -14.88 -5.09
C ARG A 14 -0.86 -14.00 -4.17
N ILE A 15 -0.06 -14.63 -3.30
CA ILE A 15 0.90 -13.95 -2.45
C ILE A 15 2.30 -14.25 -3.00
N THR A 16 3.08 -13.21 -3.26
CA THR A 16 4.52 -13.31 -3.55
C THR A 16 5.29 -12.88 -2.32
N TRP A 17 6.01 -13.81 -1.71
CA TRP A 17 6.76 -13.61 -0.49
C TRP A 17 8.22 -13.22 -0.77
N HIS A 18 8.67 -12.16 -0.11
CA HIS A 18 10.05 -11.73 0.00
C HIS A 18 10.46 -11.83 1.48
N HIS A 19 11.03 -12.97 1.84
CA HIS A 19 11.38 -13.27 3.22
C HIS A 19 12.63 -12.52 3.66
N ALA A 20 12.60 -11.96 4.86
CA ALA A 20 13.75 -11.42 5.56
C ALA A 20 14.31 -12.47 6.54
N PRO A 21 15.63 -12.69 6.59
CA PRO A 21 16.24 -13.49 7.64
C PRO A 21 16.00 -12.83 9.00
N GLY A 22 15.49 -13.60 9.98
CA GLY A 22 15.21 -13.09 11.33
C GLY A 22 14.15 -11.98 11.34
N ALA A 23 13.14 -12.09 10.49
CA ALA A 23 12.11 -11.07 10.36
C ALA A 23 11.44 -10.73 11.70
N HIS A 24 11.27 -9.43 11.96
CA HIS A 24 10.56 -8.92 13.14
C HIS A 24 9.21 -8.29 12.77
N ALA A 25 8.94 -8.09 11.48
CA ALA A 25 7.66 -7.57 10.97
C ALA A 25 7.37 -8.09 9.56
N LEU A 26 6.12 -7.95 9.14
CA LEU A 26 5.63 -8.26 7.80
C LEU A 26 4.91 -7.03 7.20
N LEU A 27 5.37 -6.55 6.05
CA LEU A 27 4.57 -5.68 5.20
C LEU A 27 3.74 -6.52 4.23
N ALA A 28 2.43 -6.52 4.38
CA ALA A 28 1.51 -7.11 3.43
C ALA A 28 0.93 -5.99 2.54
N ALA A 29 1.26 -5.99 1.26
CA ALA A 29 0.88 -4.90 0.36
C ALA A 29 0.17 -5.40 -0.90
N SER A 30 -0.94 -4.73 -1.26
CA SER A 30 -1.67 -5.01 -2.49
C SER A 30 -1.54 -3.88 -3.52
N HIS A 31 -1.88 -4.20 -4.75
CA HIS A 31 -1.72 -3.31 -5.92
C HIS A 31 -2.94 -2.41 -6.16
N GLY A 32 -2.76 -1.43 -7.06
CA GLY A 32 -3.84 -0.56 -7.55
C GLY A 32 -4.71 -1.19 -8.64
N ALA A 33 -5.79 -0.50 -9.01
CA ALA A 33 -6.73 -0.96 -10.04
C ALA A 33 -6.13 -0.98 -11.45
N GLY A 34 -5.12 -0.16 -11.73
CA GLY A 34 -4.49 -0.03 -13.06
C GLY A 34 -3.22 -0.86 -13.26
N GLY A 35 -2.79 -1.66 -12.27
CA GLY A 35 -1.54 -2.42 -12.34
C GLY A 35 -1.57 -3.66 -11.46
N GLY A 36 -0.39 -4.27 -11.24
CA GLY A 36 -0.19 -5.43 -10.39
C GLY A 36 0.95 -5.18 -9.39
N ILE A 37 1.46 -6.25 -8.83
CA ILE A 37 2.57 -6.21 -7.85
C ILE A 37 3.91 -5.82 -8.49
N GLU A 38 3.97 -5.74 -9.82
CA GLU A 38 5.11 -5.26 -10.59
C GLU A 38 5.30 -3.74 -10.51
N ALA A 39 4.39 -3.01 -9.87
CA ALA A 39 4.51 -1.57 -9.66
C ALA A 39 5.85 -1.20 -9.01
N ARG A 40 6.48 -0.13 -9.52
CA ARG A 40 7.86 0.24 -9.15
C ARG A 40 8.06 0.48 -7.65
N ASP A 41 7.11 1.12 -7.03
CA ASP A 41 7.05 1.39 -5.59
C ASP A 41 6.97 0.10 -4.76
N LEU A 42 6.07 -0.82 -5.12
CA LEU A 42 5.94 -2.12 -4.45
C LEU A 42 7.21 -2.97 -4.62
N ARG A 43 7.80 -2.95 -5.81
CA ARG A 43 9.07 -3.67 -6.07
C ARG A 43 10.25 -3.07 -5.32
N ALA A 44 10.31 -1.73 -5.21
CA ALA A 44 11.35 -1.05 -4.44
C ALA A 44 11.29 -1.45 -2.97
N LEU A 45 10.10 -1.45 -2.36
CA LEU A 45 9.90 -1.91 -0.99
C LEU A 45 10.24 -3.39 -0.81
N ALA A 46 9.79 -4.25 -1.74
CA ALA A 46 10.10 -5.68 -1.69
C ALA A 46 11.60 -6.00 -1.86
N GLY A 47 12.34 -5.11 -2.50
CA GLY A 47 13.80 -5.20 -2.62
C GLY A 47 14.56 -4.67 -1.41
N ALA A 48 14.08 -3.61 -0.78
CA ALA A 48 14.78 -2.90 0.30
C ALA A 48 14.50 -3.51 1.69
N LEU A 49 13.23 -3.74 2.03
CA LEU A 49 12.82 -4.07 3.39
C LEU A 49 13.32 -5.42 3.93
N PRO A 50 13.49 -6.50 3.11
CA PRO A 50 14.04 -7.74 3.63
C PRO A 50 15.44 -7.61 4.22
N GLY A 51 16.28 -6.73 3.66
CA GLY A 51 17.61 -6.42 4.20
C GLY A 51 17.58 -5.73 5.58
N LEU A 52 16.42 -5.22 5.97
CA LEU A 52 16.18 -4.51 7.23
C LEU A 52 15.35 -5.35 8.24
N GLY A 53 15.17 -6.64 7.99
CA GLY A 53 14.43 -7.54 8.88
C GLY A 53 12.90 -7.43 8.75
N VAL A 54 12.38 -6.86 7.67
CA VAL A 54 10.95 -6.80 7.40
C VAL A 54 10.62 -7.66 6.18
N SER A 55 9.92 -8.77 6.39
CA SER A 55 9.40 -9.57 5.26
C SER A 55 8.35 -8.80 4.48
N VAL A 56 8.25 -9.04 3.18
CA VAL A 56 7.23 -8.40 2.34
C VAL A 56 6.38 -9.47 1.65
N ALA A 57 5.07 -9.36 1.77
CA ALA A 57 4.08 -10.16 1.06
C ALA A 57 3.34 -9.26 0.05
N LEU A 58 3.64 -9.42 -1.22
CA LEU A 58 2.90 -8.74 -2.28
C LEU A 58 1.70 -9.55 -2.70
N VAL A 59 0.51 -8.99 -2.52
CA VAL A 59 -0.77 -9.69 -2.72
C VAL A 59 -1.41 -9.24 -4.03
N GLU A 60 -1.56 -10.18 -4.96
CA GLU A 60 -2.38 -9.98 -6.15
C GLU A 60 -3.82 -10.38 -5.86
N GLN A 61 -4.70 -9.43 -6.02
CA GLN A 61 -6.14 -9.58 -5.82
C GLN A 61 -6.75 -10.58 -6.84
N PRO A 62 -7.83 -11.31 -6.47
CA PRO A 62 -8.42 -12.36 -7.31
C PRO A 62 -8.76 -11.93 -8.74
N TRP A 63 -9.28 -10.72 -8.91
CA TRP A 63 -9.61 -10.23 -10.25
C TRP A 63 -8.36 -10.10 -11.15
N ARG A 64 -7.22 -9.73 -10.56
CA ARG A 64 -5.95 -9.61 -11.29
C ARG A 64 -5.39 -10.98 -11.64
N VAL A 65 -5.42 -11.92 -10.71
CA VAL A 65 -5.03 -13.33 -10.93
C VAL A 65 -5.87 -13.95 -12.04
N ALA A 66 -7.18 -13.66 -12.08
CA ALA A 66 -8.10 -14.08 -13.14
C ALA A 66 -7.90 -13.35 -14.49
N GLY A 67 -6.89 -12.47 -14.62
CA GLY A 67 -6.60 -11.74 -15.85
C GLY A 67 -7.62 -10.66 -16.23
N LYS A 68 -8.49 -10.26 -15.32
CA LYS A 68 -9.48 -9.20 -15.57
C LYS A 68 -8.80 -7.85 -15.65
N LYS A 69 -9.24 -6.98 -16.55
CA LYS A 69 -8.68 -5.63 -16.76
C LYS A 69 -9.29 -4.57 -15.85
N ILE A 70 -10.50 -4.82 -15.34
CA ILE A 70 -11.26 -3.86 -14.54
C ILE A 70 -11.37 -4.38 -13.12
N ALA A 71 -10.96 -3.57 -12.15
CA ALA A 71 -11.12 -3.88 -10.75
C ALA A 71 -12.60 -3.94 -10.36
N PRO A 72 -13.03 -4.89 -9.54
CA PRO A 72 -14.40 -4.98 -9.06
C PRO A 72 -14.72 -3.87 -8.05
N ALA A 73 -15.95 -3.88 -7.55
CA ALA A 73 -16.39 -2.95 -6.51
C ALA A 73 -15.48 -3.01 -5.25
N PRO A 74 -15.35 -1.91 -4.50
CA PRO A 74 -14.53 -1.86 -3.29
C PRO A 74 -14.81 -3.00 -2.29
N SER A 75 -16.07 -3.34 -2.06
CA SER A 75 -16.47 -4.44 -1.18
C SER A 75 -15.94 -5.81 -1.61
N THR A 76 -15.84 -6.06 -2.91
CA THR A 76 -15.25 -7.30 -3.44
C THR A 76 -13.74 -7.35 -3.21
N LEU A 77 -13.05 -6.19 -3.33
CA LEU A 77 -11.63 -6.09 -3.01
C LEU A 77 -11.39 -6.37 -1.52
N ASP A 78 -12.22 -5.80 -0.65
CA ASP A 78 -12.14 -6.05 0.80
C ASP A 78 -12.39 -7.52 1.14
N THR A 79 -13.36 -8.17 0.48
CA THR A 79 -13.62 -9.60 0.64
C THR A 79 -12.41 -10.46 0.27
N GLY A 80 -11.78 -10.18 -0.86
CA GLY A 80 -10.56 -10.88 -1.28
C GLY A 80 -9.41 -10.68 -0.30
N TRP A 81 -9.22 -9.45 0.17
CA TRP A 81 -8.17 -9.12 1.14
C TRP A 81 -8.37 -9.79 2.50
N ARG A 82 -9.60 -9.75 3.05
CA ARG A 82 -9.93 -10.45 4.30
C ARG A 82 -9.65 -11.95 4.22
N ALA A 83 -9.97 -12.56 3.09
CA ALA A 83 -9.77 -14.00 2.90
C ALA A 83 -8.29 -14.39 2.77
N VAL A 84 -7.42 -13.48 2.36
CA VAL A 84 -5.96 -13.68 2.30
C VAL A 84 -5.33 -13.54 3.69
N TRP A 85 -5.92 -12.74 4.58
CA TRP A 85 -5.32 -12.36 5.86
C TRP A 85 -4.87 -13.54 6.75
N PRO A 86 -5.65 -14.64 6.92
CA PRO A 86 -5.20 -15.80 7.69
C PRO A 86 -3.92 -16.46 7.16
N ALA A 87 -3.64 -16.35 5.85
CA ALA A 87 -2.38 -16.86 5.30
C ALA A 87 -1.19 -15.97 5.69
N LEU A 88 -1.40 -14.65 5.78
CA LEU A 88 -0.39 -13.70 6.25
C LEU A 88 -0.08 -13.87 7.73
N GLU A 89 -1.09 -14.13 8.56
CA GLU A 89 -0.96 -14.37 10.01
C GLU A 89 -0.11 -15.60 10.35
N LYS A 90 -0.03 -16.58 9.46
CA LYS A 90 0.83 -17.78 9.65
C LYS A 90 2.31 -17.41 9.78
N ALA A 91 2.73 -16.23 9.34
CA ALA A 91 4.09 -15.75 9.54
C ALA A 91 4.42 -15.50 11.03
N GLY A 92 3.41 -15.33 11.89
CA GLY A 92 3.59 -15.09 13.34
C GLY A 92 4.23 -13.73 13.65
N LEU A 93 4.15 -12.78 12.73
CA LEU A 93 4.80 -11.46 12.83
C LEU A 93 3.75 -10.35 12.97
N PRO A 94 4.11 -9.21 13.59
CA PRO A 94 3.30 -7.99 13.47
C PRO A 94 3.13 -7.62 12.00
N ILE A 95 1.87 -7.40 11.56
CA ILE A 95 1.56 -7.11 10.16
C ILE A 95 1.26 -5.63 9.98
N VAL A 96 1.97 -5.01 9.06
CA VAL A 96 1.63 -3.72 8.48
C VAL A 96 0.80 -3.98 7.23
N ALA A 97 -0.47 -3.57 7.25
CA ALA A 97 -1.31 -3.62 6.06
C ALA A 97 -0.93 -2.49 5.11
N GLY A 98 -0.81 -2.78 3.83
CA GLY A 98 -0.42 -1.73 2.90
C GLY A 98 -0.93 -1.95 1.50
N GLY A 99 -0.64 -0.98 0.67
CA GLY A 99 -0.92 -1.10 -0.74
C GLY A 99 -0.89 0.24 -1.44
N ARG A 100 -1.14 0.15 -2.73
CA ARG A 100 -1.13 1.26 -3.65
C ARG A 100 -2.52 1.55 -4.18
N SER A 101 -2.94 2.82 -4.18
CA SER A 101 -4.20 3.26 -4.78
C SER A 101 -5.41 2.46 -4.24
N ALA A 102 -6.05 1.61 -5.04
CA ALA A 102 -7.14 0.76 -4.58
C ALA A 102 -6.69 -0.16 -3.41
N GLY A 103 -5.46 -0.68 -3.43
CA GLY A 103 -4.89 -1.48 -2.35
C GLY A 103 -4.70 -0.67 -1.05
N ALA A 104 -4.30 0.60 -1.15
CA ALA A 104 -4.20 1.50 0.00
C ALA A 104 -5.57 1.70 0.67
N ARG A 105 -6.62 1.91 -0.13
CA ARG A 105 -7.99 2.03 0.39
C ARG A 105 -8.47 0.77 1.09
N VAL A 106 -8.19 -0.41 0.52
CA VAL A 106 -8.51 -1.70 1.15
C VAL A 106 -7.80 -1.80 2.50
N ALA A 107 -6.50 -1.52 2.56
CA ALA A 107 -5.73 -1.55 3.80
C ALA A 107 -6.34 -0.61 4.85
N CYS A 108 -6.66 0.65 4.50
CA CYS A 108 -7.28 1.61 5.41
C CYS A 108 -8.63 1.12 5.96
N ARG A 109 -9.51 0.59 5.10
CA ARG A 109 -10.85 0.16 5.54
C ARG A 109 -10.86 -1.09 6.41
N THR A 110 -9.83 -1.93 6.32
CA THR A 110 -9.83 -3.27 6.95
C THR A 110 -8.82 -3.40 8.09
N ALA A 111 -7.93 -2.43 8.28
CA ALA A 111 -6.80 -2.52 9.20
C ALA A 111 -7.20 -2.89 10.63
N THR A 112 -8.12 -2.14 11.23
CA THR A 112 -8.57 -2.35 12.61
C THR A 112 -9.25 -3.71 12.77
N GLU A 113 -10.14 -4.06 11.84
CA GLU A 113 -10.86 -5.34 11.85
C GLU A 113 -9.90 -6.54 11.79
N LEU A 114 -8.85 -6.44 10.98
CA LEU A 114 -7.87 -7.50 10.76
C LEU A 114 -6.72 -7.48 11.77
N GLY A 115 -6.71 -6.57 12.72
CA GLY A 115 -5.65 -6.47 13.73
C GLY A 115 -4.29 -6.06 13.17
N ALA A 116 -4.26 -5.36 12.03
CA ALA A 116 -3.03 -4.77 11.50
C ALA A 116 -2.44 -3.80 12.53
N LYS A 117 -1.12 -3.81 12.65
CA LYS A 117 -0.42 -2.93 13.61
C LYS A 117 -0.26 -1.52 13.09
N ALA A 118 -0.19 -1.35 11.77
CA ALA A 118 -0.06 -0.07 11.10
C ALA A 118 -0.55 -0.18 9.65
N VAL A 119 -0.68 0.96 8.96
CA VAL A 119 -1.04 1.03 7.54
C VAL A 119 -0.02 1.82 6.74
N LEU A 120 0.40 1.28 5.60
CA LEU A 120 1.14 1.99 4.56
C LEU A 120 0.24 2.27 3.36
N ALA A 121 -0.12 3.53 3.15
CA ALA A 121 -0.97 3.98 2.04
C ALA A 121 -0.13 4.69 0.96
N LEU A 122 0.20 3.98 -0.12
CA LEU A 122 0.93 4.54 -1.26
C LEU A 122 -0.06 5.11 -2.29
N SER A 123 0.14 6.35 -2.72
CA SER A 123 -0.74 7.05 -3.66
C SER A 123 -2.22 6.87 -3.29
N PHE A 124 -2.58 7.29 -2.08
CA PHE A 124 -3.98 7.18 -1.63
C PHE A 124 -4.89 8.05 -2.52
N PRO A 125 -5.89 7.46 -3.19
CA PRO A 125 -6.73 8.23 -4.11
C PRO A 125 -7.79 9.01 -3.33
N LEU A 126 -7.38 10.17 -2.80
CA LEU A 126 -8.22 11.04 -1.96
C LEU A 126 -9.56 11.37 -2.61
N HIS A 127 -9.59 11.55 -3.92
CA HIS A 127 -10.81 11.76 -4.72
C HIS A 127 -10.60 11.27 -6.16
N PRO A 128 -11.65 11.10 -6.97
CA PRO A 128 -11.49 10.91 -8.41
C PRO A 128 -10.89 12.16 -9.06
N PRO A 129 -10.09 12.05 -10.12
CA PRO A 129 -9.50 13.20 -10.81
C PRO A 129 -10.57 14.23 -11.20
N GLY A 130 -10.31 15.51 -10.84
CA GLY A 130 -11.22 16.62 -11.12
C GLY A 130 -12.55 16.62 -10.34
N LYS A 131 -12.66 15.81 -9.28
CA LYS A 131 -13.88 15.71 -8.44
C LYS A 131 -13.53 15.74 -6.96
N PRO A 132 -12.93 16.83 -6.43
CA PRO A 132 -12.53 16.96 -5.03
C PRO A 132 -13.71 16.85 -4.06
N GLU A 133 -14.94 17.21 -4.49
CA GLU A 133 -16.16 17.04 -3.72
C GLU A 133 -16.51 15.57 -3.42
N ARG A 134 -15.89 14.62 -4.14
CA ARG A 134 -16.06 13.18 -3.90
C ARG A 134 -14.92 12.62 -3.08
N SER A 135 -14.58 13.30 -1.99
CA SER A 135 -13.50 12.93 -1.08
C SER A 135 -13.71 11.55 -0.48
N ARG A 136 -12.59 10.85 -0.27
CA ARG A 136 -12.49 9.57 0.43
C ARG A 136 -11.65 9.70 1.71
N ALA A 137 -11.50 10.93 2.20
CA ALA A 137 -10.73 11.21 3.42
C ALA A 137 -11.24 10.41 4.61
N GLU A 138 -12.56 10.17 4.70
CA GLU A 138 -13.15 9.36 5.78
C GLU A 138 -12.57 7.94 5.84
N GLU A 139 -12.30 7.30 4.69
CA GLU A 139 -11.67 5.95 4.67
C GLU A 139 -10.25 5.98 5.26
N LEU A 140 -9.51 7.05 5.00
CA LEU A 140 -8.17 7.24 5.56
C LEU A 140 -8.22 7.57 7.05
N LEU A 141 -9.03 8.56 7.43
CA LEU A 141 -9.12 9.03 8.82
C LEU A 141 -9.69 7.96 9.78
N ALA A 142 -10.50 7.04 9.26
CA ALA A 142 -11.09 5.94 10.03
C ALA A 142 -10.16 4.72 10.19
N THR A 143 -8.90 4.77 9.73
CA THR A 143 -7.97 3.63 9.75
C THR A 143 -7.72 3.08 11.16
N GLY A 144 -7.67 3.95 12.19
CA GLY A 144 -7.63 3.55 13.60
C GLY A 144 -6.28 3.01 14.11
N VAL A 145 -5.23 3.00 13.28
CA VAL A 145 -3.87 2.56 13.59
C VAL A 145 -2.85 3.56 13.03
N PRO A 146 -1.58 3.54 13.50
CA PRO A 146 -0.53 4.36 12.91
C PRO A 146 -0.49 4.20 11.38
N THR A 147 -0.48 5.31 10.66
CA THR A 147 -0.62 5.29 9.19
C THR A 147 0.41 6.22 8.55
N LEU A 148 1.15 5.69 7.57
CA LEU A 148 1.98 6.49 6.69
C LEU A 148 1.31 6.60 5.32
N VAL A 149 1.07 7.83 4.88
CA VAL A 149 0.68 8.14 3.50
C VAL A 149 1.91 8.60 2.74
N VAL A 150 2.24 7.95 1.64
CA VAL A 150 3.26 8.42 0.70
C VAL A 150 2.55 8.84 -0.57
N GLN A 151 2.63 10.13 -0.89
CA GLN A 151 1.80 10.74 -1.93
C GLN A 151 2.64 11.47 -2.97
N GLY A 152 2.30 11.34 -4.24
CA GLY A 152 2.93 12.10 -5.31
C GLY A 152 2.51 13.56 -5.28
N GLY A 153 3.48 14.50 -5.39
CA GLY A 153 3.22 15.94 -5.38
C GLY A 153 2.38 16.45 -6.56
N ARG A 154 2.17 15.60 -7.58
CA ARG A 154 1.33 15.90 -8.77
C ARG A 154 0.27 14.84 -9.01
N ASP A 155 -0.11 14.10 -7.96
CA ASP A 155 -1.13 13.06 -8.07
C ASP A 155 -2.51 13.67 -8.38
N PRO A 156 -3.12 13.38 -9.54
CA PRO A 156 -4.44 13.91 -9.90
C PRO A 156 -5.59 13.34 -9.06
N PHE A 157 -5.32 12.31 -8.24
CA PHE A 157 -6.28 11.75 -7.29
C PHE A 157 -6.21 12.40 -5.90
N GLY A 158 -5.45 13.46 -5.74
CA GLY A 158 -5.23 14.23 -4.52
C GLY A 158 -3.75 14.50 -4.30
N ARG A 159 -3.35 15.77 -4.30
CA ARG A 159 -2.00 16.20 -3.96
C ARG A 159 -1.85 16.30 -2.45
N PRO A 160 -0.62 16.31 -1.91
CA PRO A 160 -0.39 16.44 -0.47
C PRO A 160 -1.16 17.58 0.19
N GLU A 161 -1.21 18.76 -0.44
CA GLU A 161 -1.91 19.95 0.07
C GLU A 161 -3.43 19.84 0.08
N GLU A 162 -4.01 18.86 -0.60
CA GLU A 162 -5.47 18.61 -0.64
C GLU A 162 -5.93 17.68 0.50
N PHE A 163 -5.00 17.06 1.23
CA PHE A 163 -5.35 16.21 2.36
C PHE A 163 -5.84 17.05 3.53
N PRO A 164 -6.83 16.56 4.30
CA PRO A 164 -7.25 17.24 5.53
C PRO A 164 -6.13 17.23 6.57
N GLU A 165 -6.29 17.99 7.63
CA GLU A 165 -5.44 17.86 8.81
C GLU A 165 -5.46 16.41 9.30
N LEU A 166 -4.28 15.80 9.38
CA LEU A 166 -4.13 14.41 9.77
C LEU A 166 -3.95 14.30 11.29
N PRO A 167 -4.57 13.28 11.93
CA PRO A 167 -4.31 12.96 13.34
C PRO A 167 -2.82 12.68 13.60
N ALA A 168 -2.36 12.89 14.83
CA ALA A 168 -0.96 12.71 15.23
C ALA A 168 -0.40 11.28 14.96
N ALA A 169 -1.28 10.27 14.85
CA ALA A 169 -0.89 8.91 14.48
C ALA A 169 -0.72 8.70 12.95
N MET A 170 -0.95 9.73 12.16
CA MET A 170 -0.83 9.68 10.70
C MET A 170 0.26 10.63 10.23
N GLU A 171 1.09 10.14 9.32
CA GLU A 171 2.14 10.91 8.66
C GLU A 171 1.88 10.97 7.16
N LEU A 172 2.20 12.09 6.53
CA LEU A 172 2.13 12.26 5.08
C LEU A 172 3.51 12.68 4.58
N VAL A 173 4.03 11.93 3.62
CA VAL A 173 5.30 12.21 2.95
C VAL A 173 5.05 12.42 1.47
N GLU A 174 5.53 13.54 0.97
CA GLU A 174 5.47 13.88 -0.45
C GLU A 174 6.64 13.24 -1.21
N VAL A 175 6.34 12.67 -2.39
CA VAL A 175 7.32 12.40 -3.43
C VAL A 175 7.25 13.56 -4.44
N PRO A 176 8.19 14.49 -4.45
CA PRO A 176 8.16 15.66 -5.32
C PRO A 176 8.04 15.26 -6.80
N TYR A 177 7.26 16.00 -7.54
CA TYR A 177 6.97 15.75 -8.96
C TYR A 177 6.28 14.42 -9.29
N GLY A 178 6.09 13.51 -8.34
CA GLY A 178 5.45 12.22 -8.55
C GLY A 178 3.99 12.35 -8.97
N ASP A 179 3.58 11.60 -9.99
CA ASP A 179 2.17 11.41 -10.32
C ASP A 179 1.58 10.23 -9.52
N HIS A 180 0.36 9.80 -9.88
CA HIS A 180 -0.32 8.67 -9.21
C HIS A 180 0.44 7.33 -9.28
N VAL A 181 1.40 7.19 -10.16
CA VAL A 181 2.28 6.02 -10.29
C VAL A 181 3.72 6.35 -9.88
N PHE A 182 3.92 7.46 -9.19
CA PHE A 182 5.24 8.01 -8.85
C PHE A 182 6.13 8.23 -10.08
N GLY A 183 5.49 8.40 -11.25
CA GLY A 183 6.16 8.78 -12.48
C GLY A 183 6.56 10.26 -12.43
N LEU A 184 7.74 10.56 -12.94
CA LEU A 184 8.29 11.90 -12.95
C LEU A 184 8.21 12.53 -14.35
N PRO A 185 7.94 13.85 -14.47
CA PRO A 185 8.08 14.55 -15.73
C PRO A 185 9.55 14.71 -16.11
N LYS A 186 9.84 14.92 -17.38
CA LYS A 186 11.22 15.15 -17.85
C LYS A 186 11.89 16.39 -17.23
N SER A 187 11.10 17.32 -16.70
CA SER A 187 11.56 18.55 -16.05
C SER A 187 11.74 18.42 -14.54
N ALA A 188 11.62 17.20 -13.98
CA ALA A 188 11.86 17.01 -12.56
C ALA A 188 13.34 17.16 -12.23
N ASP A 189 13.64 17.76 -11.07
CA ASP A 189 15.00 17.92 -10.57
C ASP A 189 15.53 16.65 -9.87
N ILE A 190 14.69 15.61 -9.77
CA ILE A 190 15.03 14.29 -9.24
C ILE A 190 14.78 13.22 -10.31
N ASP A 191 15.52 12.13 -10.25
CA ASP A 191 15.31 10.96 -11.10
C ASP A 191 14.45 9.88 -10.44
N GLU A 192 14.09 8.84 -11.18
CA GLU A 192 13.27 7.74 -10.67
C GLU A 192 13.95 7.00 -9.49
N PRO A 193 15.26 6.66 -9.52
CA PRO A 193 15.93 6.11 -8.37
C PRO A 193 15.83 6.96 -7.11
N ALA A 194 15.99 8.28 -7.21
CA ALA A 194 15.85 9.20 -6.09
C ALA A 194 14.41 9.22 -5.55
N ALA A 195 13.41 9.24 -6.42
CA ALA A 195 12.00 9.16 -6.00
C ALA A 195 11.69 7.84 -5.28
N LEU A 196 12.19 6.72 -5.78
CA LEU A 196 12.02 5.42 -5.12
C LEU A 196 12.78 5.34 -3.79
N ALA A 197 13.96 5.97 -3.68
CA ALA A 197 14.71 6.09 -2.44
C ALA A 197 13.94 6.93 -1.38
N LEU A 198 13.25 8.00 -1.78
CA LEU A 198 12.36 8.74 -0.88
C LEU A 198 11.25 7.85 -0.33
N ILE A 199 10.60 7.05 -1.17
CA ILE A 199 9.54 6.12 -0.75
C ILE A 199 10.09 5.09 0.24
N THR A 200 11.18 4.40 -0.12
CA THR A 200 11.76 3.36 0.72
C THR A 200 12.33 3.92 2.01
N GLY A 201 12.96 5.09 1.98
CA GLY A 201 13.48 5.81 3.14
C GLY A 201 12.37 6.20 4.11
N ALA A 202 11.29 6.83 3.60
CA ALA A 202 10.15 7.21 4.43
C ALA A 202 9.54 6.00 5.15
N VAL A 203 9.37 4.88 4.46
CA VAL A 203 8.83 3.65 5.04
C VAL A 203 9.80 3.07 6.09
N THR A 204 11.09 3.02 5.79
CA THR A 204 12.12 2.50 6.69
C THR A 204 12.21 3.29 7.99
N ASP A 205 12.16 4.62 7.90
CA ASP A 205 12.25 5.51 9.05
C ASP A 205 10.96 5.48 9.91
N TRP A 206 9.82 5.25 9.27
CA TRP A 206 8.52 5.21 9.95
C TRP A 206 8.24 3.88 10.65
N LEU A 207 8.60 2.74 10.06
CA LEU A 207 8.25 1.40 10.56
C LEU A 207 8.61 1.17 12.03
N PRO A 208 9.81 1.52 12.54
CA PRO A 208 10.15 1.33 13.95
C PRO A 208 9.23 2.11 14.91
N ARG A 209 8.83 3.32 14.53
CA ARG A 209 7.93 4.16 15.34
C ARG A 209 6.49 3.63 15.33
N ALA A 210 6.07 3.06 14.22
CA ALA A 210 4.71 2.54 14.04
C ALA A 210 4.48 1.19 14.72
N LEU A 211 5.56 0.43 14.94
CA LEU A 211 5.48 -0.91 15.53
C LEU A 211 5.86 -0.95 17.02
N GLY A 212 6.44 0.13 17.58
CA GLY A 212 6.77 0.28 19.01
C GLY A 212 8.09 -0.35 19.36
#